data_b11c1b333be9dabb954149c9658ce165
#
_entry.id   b11c1b333be9dabb954149c9658ce165
#
_cell.length_a   1.000
_cell.length_b   1.000
_cell.length_c   1.000
_cell.angle_alpha   90.00
_cell.angle_beta   90.00
_cell.angle_gamma   90.00
#
_symmetry.space_group_name_H-M   'P 1'
#
loop_
_entity.id
_entity.type
_entity.pdbx_description
1 polymer ?
#
loop_
_entity_poly.entity_id
_entity_poly.type
_entity_poly.pdbx_seq_one_letter_code
_entity_poly.pdbx_strand_id
1 'polypeptide(L)'
;MMGDSQAVKNTCCASAASKGFCFYKVTNGIKRHLLVDILGFPFFTLCTPANVSDDVGLVMMLVMNIEYFQRKPMSEPKVTILLDNGYHLDKLISLLQAVYPNILKKVRFELSPKPSKQAKAKQGKKGFVPVKARWVIERSNAWMERCKSLTKNYERTLANAKAKMDLCFVRLMIKRLAAVP
;
A
#
# COMPACT_ATOMS: atom_id res chain seq x y z
N MET A 1 9.09 6.08 -0.36
CA MET A 1 8.19 4.90 -0.34
C MET A 1 7.01 5.15 -1.24
N MET A 2 6.34 4.10 -1.71
CA MET A 2 5.12 4.21 -2.50
C MET A 2 4.02 3.38 -1.85
N GLY A 3 2.82 3.95 -1.73
CA GLY A 3 1.70 3.33 -1.04
C GLY A 3 0.49 3.09 -1.93
N ASP A 4 -0.16 1.94 -1.73
CA ASP A 4 -1.41 1.57 -2.40
C ASP A 4 -2.24 0.62 -1.53
N SER A 5 -3.50 0.46 -1.89
CA SER A 5 -4.40 -0.51 -1.28
C SER A 5 -5.12 -1.34 -2.33
N GLN A 6 -5.28 -2.62 -2.05
CA GLN A 6 -5.99 -3.56 -2.93
C GLN A 6 -7.11 -4.26 -2.18
N ALA A 7 -8.36 -4.11 -2.64
CA ALA A 7 -9.48 -4.90 -2.15
C ALA A 7 -9.47 -6.29 -2.77
N VAL A 8 -9.60 -7.32 -1.94
CA VAL A 8 -9.54 -8.73 -2.35
C VAL A 8 -10.74 -9.48 -1.78
N LYS A 9 -11.41 -10.25 -2.64
CA LYS A 9 -12.60 -11.01 -2.28
C LYS A 9 -12.29 -12.10 -1.25
N ASN A 10 -13.12 -12.23 -0.23
CA ASN A 10 -13.07 -13.33 0.72
C ASN A 10 -13.66 -14.62 0.12
N THR A 11 -13.13 -15.74 0.57
CA THR A 11 -13.78 -17.06 0.44
C THR A 11 -14.72 -17.31 1.63
N CYS A 12 -15.37 -18.48 1.68
CA CYS A 12 -16.24 -18.89 2.78
C CYS A 12 -15.50 -19.01 4.14
N CYS A 13 -14.18 -19.20 4.12
CA CYS A 13 -13.36 -19.44 5.32
C CYS A 13 -13.16 -18.19 6.19
N ALA A 14 -13.36 -16.98 5.65
CA ALA A 14 -13.12 -15.75 6.38
C ALA A 14 -14.10 -15.57 7.55
N SER A 15 -13.59 -15.21 8.74
CA SER A 15 -14.41 -14.90 9.91
C SER A 15 -15.26 -13.64 9.69
N ALA A 16 -16.32 -13.47 10.47
CA ALA A 16 -17.16 -12.26 10.43
C ALA A 16 -16.34 -10.98 10.66
N ALA A 17 -15.40 -11.02 11.62
CA ALA A 17 -14.52 -9.89 11.95
C ALA A 17 -13.53 -9.53 10.81
N SER A 18 -13.28 -10.45 9.88
CA SER A 18 -12.41 -10.21 8.71
C SER A 18 -13.18 -9.74 7.48
N LYS A 19 -14.51 -9.64 7.55
CA LYS A 19 -15.35 -9.28 6.40
C LYS A 19 -15.63 -7.78 6.40
N GLY A 20 -15.57 -7.17 5.22
CA GLY A 20 -16.03 -5.82 4.98
C GLY A 20 -16.45 -5.67 3.52
N PHE A 21 -17.37 -4.77 3.24
CA PHE A 21 -17.83 -4.51 1.88
C PHE A 21 -17.18 -3.23 1.34
N CYS A 22 -16.45 -3.37 0.25
CA CYS A 22 -15.86 -2.26 -0.50
C CYS A 22 -16.85 -1.82 -1.58
N PHE A 23 -17.52 -0.67 -1.41
CA PHE A 23 -18.51 -0.16 -2.35
C PHE A 23 -17.90 0.14 -3.73
N TYR A 24 -16.72 0.71 -3.79
CA TYR A 24 -16.02 1.05 -5.04
C TYR A 24 -15.70 -0.16 -5.92
N LYS A 25 -15.36 -1.28 -5.28
CA LYS A 25 -14.98 -2.52 -5.98
C LYS A 25 -16.10 -3.56 -5.97
N VAL A 26 -17.25 -3.22 -5.37
CA VAL A 26 -18.39 -4.14 -5.20
C VAL A 26 -17.91 -5.51 -4.68
N THR A 27 -17.05 -5.46 -3.65
CA THR A 27 -16.33 -6.65 -3.17
C THR A 27 -16.50 -6.81 -1.68
N ASN A 28 -17.01 -7.98 -1.26
CA ASN A 28 -16.98 -8.40 0.13
C ASN A 28 -15.65 -9.13 0.40
N GLY A 29 -14.80 -8.52 1.23
CA GLY A 29 -13.46 -9.04 1.38
C GLY A 29 -12.62 -8.33 2.43
N ILE A 30 -11.33 -8.42 2.21
CA ILE A 30 -10.30 -7.68 2.95
C ILE A 30 -9.67 -6.63 2.04
N LYS A 31 -9.03 -5.65 2.65
CA LYS A 31 -8.17 -4.71 1.96
C LYS A 31 -6.72 -4.91 2.40
N ARG A 32 -5.82 -5.06 1.45
CA ARG A 32 -4.38 -5.14 1.65
C ARG A 32 -3.79 -3.77 1.43
N HIS A 33 -3.15 -3.23 2.45
CA HIS A 33 -2.41 -1.98 2.37
C HIS A 33 -0.93 -2.30 2.27
N LEU A 34 -0.23 -1.65 1.37
CA LEU A 34 1.16 -1.92 1.05
C LEU A 34 1.93 -0.62 0.92
N LEU A 35 3.02 -0.49 1.65
CA LEU A 35 4.07 0.49 1.40
C LEU A 35 5.31 -0.24 0.91
N VAL A 36 5.84 0.20 -0.23
CA VAL A 36 7.04 -0.40 -0.84
C VAL A 36 8.17 0.62 -0.95
N ASP A 37 9.37 0.11 -1.03
CA ASP A 37 10.56 0.88 -1.35
C ASP A 37 10.64 1.23 -2.86
N ILE A 38 11.74 1.83 -3.28
CA ILE A 38 11.99 2.19 -4.69
C ILE A 38 12.17 0.97 -5.61
N LEU A 39 12.49 -0.18 -5.04
CA LEU A 39 12.64 -1.45 -5.75
C LEU A 39 11.34 -2.26 -5.79
N GLY A 40 10.29 -1.79 -5.12
CA GLY A 40 8.99 -2.46 -5.04
C GLY A 40 8.93 -3.56 -3.98
N PHE A 41 9.91 -3.64 -3.08
CA PHE A 41 9.85 -4.56 -1.95
C PHE A 41 8.99 -3.98 -0.82
N PRO A 42 8.25 -4.83 -0.08
CA PRO A 42 7.40 -4.37 1.00
C PRO A 42 8.23 -3.78 2.12
N PHE A 43 7.85 -2.60 2.53
CA PHE A 43 8.40 -1.94 3.70
C PHE A 43 7.45 -2.09 4.89
N PHE A 44 6.16 -1.78 4.69
CA PHE A 44 5.10 -2.07 5.62
C PHE A 44 3.92 -2.70 4.91
N THR A 45 3.24 -3.61 5.61
CA THR A 45 2.05 -4.32 5.14
C THR A 45 0.98 -4.32 6.21
N LEU A 46 -0.29 -4.24 5.80
CA LEU A 46 -1.43 -4.35 6.69
C LEU A 46 -2.63 -4.96 5.94
N CYS A 47 -3.42 -5.77 6.63
CA CYS A 47 -4.72 -6.23 6.16
C CYS A 47 -5.82 -5.65 7.05
N THR A 48 -6.89 -5.13 6.43
CA THR A 48 -8.08 -4.62 7.11
C THR A 48 -9.34 -5.23 6.49
N PRO A 49 -10.51 -5.17 7.14
CA PRO A 49 -11.77 -5.39 6.44
C PRO A 49 -11.91 -4.41 5.27
N ALA A 50 -12.54 -4.82 4.16
CA ALA A 50 -12.54 -4.04 2.93
C ALA A 50 -13.36 -2.73 3.01
N ASN A 51 -14.19 -2.54 4.03
CA ASN A 51 -14.93 -1.29 4.31
C ASN A 51 -14.05 -0.20 4.94
N VAL A 52 -12.86 -0.53 5.42
CA VAL A 52 -11.91 0.48 5.93
C VAL A 52 -11.41 1.32 4.75
N SER A 53 -11.46 2.66 4.88
CA SER A 53 -10.95 3.55 3.82
C SER A 53 -9.44 3.47 3.68
N ASP A 54 -8.92 3.81 2.50
CA ASP A 54 -7.49 3.76 2.21
C ASP A 54 -6.69 4.68 3.11
N ASP A 55 -7.22 5.88 3.40
CA ASP A 55 -6.62 6.85 4.32
C ASP A 55 -6.48 6.28 5.74
N VAL A 56 -7.57 5.70 6.27
CA VAL A 56 -7.58 5.10 7.62
C VAL A 56 -6.64 3.89 7.68
N GLY A 57 -6.66 3.02 6.67
CA GLY A 57 -5.75 1.88 6.60
C GLY A 57 -4.28 2.28 6.56
N LEU A 58 -3.95 3.35 5.84
CA LEU A 58 -2.59 3.89 5.82
C LEU A 58 -2.19 4.44 7.19
N VAL A 59 -3.07 5.21 7.86
CA VAL A 59 -2.82 5.71 9.22
C VAL A 59 -2.57 4.55 10.18
N MET A 60 -3.43 3.53 10.18
CA MET A 60 -3.26 2.33 11.02
C MET A 60 -1.90 1.67 10.77
N MET A 61 -1.51 1.50 9.52
CA MET A 61 -0.24 0.88 9.16
C MET A 61 0.96 1.69 9.65
N LEU A 62 0.92 3.02 9.55
CA LEU A 62 1.99 3.90 10.05
C LEU A 62 2.07 3.88 11.58
N VAL A 63 0.92 3.88 12.27
CA VAL A 63 0.86 3.83 13.74
C VAL A 63 1.36 2.49 14.26
N MET A 64 0.99 1.37 13.63
CA MET A 64 1.51 0.04 14.00
C MET A 64 3.03 -0.09 13.84
N ASN A 65 3.64 0.72 12.99
CA ASN A 65 5.09 0.75 12.75
C ASN A 65 5.74 2.03 13.26
N ILE A 66 5.15 2.63 14.29
CA ILE A 66 5.59 3.94 14.80
C ILE A 66 7.03 3.95 15.29
N GLU A 67 7.50 2.83 15.85
CA GLU A 67 8.88 2.69 16.35
C GLU A 67 9.92 2.96 15.27
N TYR A 68 9.66 2.56 14.02
CA TYR A 68 10.56 2.86 12.91
C TYR A 68 10.75 4.37 12.76
N PHE A 69 9.67 5.13 12.83
CA PHE A 69 9.72 6.59 12.71
C PHE A 69 10.28 7.25 13.98
N GLN A 70 10.07 6.67 15.15
CA GLN A 70 10.65 7.17 16.41
C GLN A 70 12.17 7.06 16.41
N ARG A 71 12.71 5.93 15.95
CA ARG A 71 14.16 5.67 15.89
C ARG A 71 14.87 6.50 14.82
N LYS A 72 14.14 7.01 13.81
CA LYS A 72 14.74 7.83 12.76
C LYS A 72 15.22 9.17 13.30
N PRO A 73 16.54 9.53 13.14
CA PRO A 73 17.06 10.81 13.57
C PRO A 73 16.37 11.99 12.89
N MET A 74 16.24 13.12 13.60
CA MET A 74 15.65 14.34 13.04
C MET A 74 16.58 15.03 12.02
N SER A 75 17.88 14.74 12.06
CA SER A 75 18.87 15.23 11.10
C SER A 75 18.76 14.61 9.72
N GLU A 76 18.10 13.43 9.62
CA GLU A 76 17.89 12.76 8.34
C GLU A 76 16.70 13.36 7.58
N PRO A 77 16.76 13.36 6.23
CA PRO A 77 15.63 13.81 5.39
C PRO A 77 14.32 13.10 5.72
N LYS A 78 13.20 13.79 5.58
CA LYS A 78 11.87 13.19 5.75
C LYS A 78 11.68 12.03 4.76
N VAL A 79 11.00 10.99 5.24
CA VAL A 79 10.56 9.89 4.37
C VAL A 79 9.40 10.38 3.51
N THR A 80 9.60 10.47 2.20
CA THR A 80 8.52 10.80 1.27
C THR A 80 7.70 9.55 0.95
N ILE A 81 6.39 9.61 1.16
CA ILE A 81 5.43 8.58 0.80
C ILE A 81 4.60 9.10 -0.37
N LEU A 82 4.77 8.47 -1.54
CA LEU A 82 3.98 8.74 -2.74
C LEU A 82 2.71 7.90 -2.70
N LEU A 83 1.57 8.54 -2.89
CA LEU A 83 0.24 7.92 -2.86
C LEU A 83 -0.47 8.13 -4.20
N ASP A 84 -1.45 7.28 -4.51
CA ASP A 84 -2.35 7.53 -5.64
C ASP A 84 -3.33 8.68 -5.32
N ASN A 85 -3.88 9.30 -6.36
CA ASN A 85 -4.87 10.39 -6.24
C ASN A 85 -6.21 9.98 -5.58
N GLY A 86 -6.40 8.71 -5.25
CA GLY A 86 -7.51 8.22 -4.44
C GLY A 86 -7.39 8.54 -2.95
N TYR A 87 -6.21 8.93 -2.49
CA TYR A 87 -5.98 9.35 -1.10
C TYR A 87 -6.28 10.84 -0.91
N HIS A 88 -6.85 11.18 0.26
CA HIS A 88 -7.19 12.56 0.65
C HIS A 88 -6.14 13.05 1.65
N LEU A 89 -5.17 13.84 1.18
CA LEU A 89 -4.04 14.28 2.03
C LEU A 89 -4.48 15.05 3.27
N ASP A 90 -5.46 15.94 3.14
CA ASP A 90 -5.96 16.75 4.28
C ASP A 90 -6.54 15.86 5.37
N LYS A 91 -7.34 14.88 4.98
CA LYS A 91 -7.91 13.87 5.89
C LYS A 91 -6.84 13.02 6.53
N LEU A 92 -5.86 12.56 5.73
CA LEU A 92 -4.74 11.75 6.21
C LEU A 92 -3.91 12.51 7.24
N ILE A 93 -3.59 13.77 6.95
CA ILE A 93 -2.83 14.64 7.86
C ILE A 93 -3.62 14.89 9.14
N SER A 94 -4.90 15.19 9.05
CA SER A 94 -5.78 15.41 10.23
C SER A 94 -5.85 14.17 11.12
N LEU A 95 -6.01 12.98 10.53
CA LEU A 95 -6.03 11.72 11.28
C LEU A 95 -4.68 11.45 11.98
N LEU A 96 -3.57 11.70 11.29
CA LEU A 96 -2.23 11.52 11.87
C LEU A 96 -1.95 12.55 12.96
N GLN A 97 -2.39 13.79 12.80
CA GLN A 97 -2.29 14.82 13.84
C GLN A 97 -3.02 14.44 15.12
N ALA A 98 -4.20 13.83 14.98
CA ALA A 98 -5.01 13.39 16.13
C ALA A 98 -4.37 12.22 16.88
N VAL A 99 -3.70 11.29 16.17
CA VAL A 99 -3.15 10.06 16.77
C VAL A 99 -1.67 10.20 17.14
N TYR A 100 -0.86 10.76 16.24
CA TYR A 100 0.59 10.90 16.46
C TYR A 100 1.19 12.08 15.66
N PRO A 101 1.07 13.32 16.16
CA PRO A 101 1.47 14.53 15.44
C PRO A 101 2.96 14.58 15.08
N ASN A 102 3.82 13.95 15.88
CA ASN A 102 5.27 13.97 15.66
C ASN A 102 5.72 13.21 14.40
N ILE A 103 4.89 12.32 13.86
CA ILE A 103 5.22 11.59 12.62
C ILE A 103 5.37 12.55 11.43
N LEU A 104 4.61 13.65 11.40
CA LEU A 104 4.64 14.65 10.33
C LEU A 104 5.96 15.42 10.25
N LYS A 105 6.75 15.39 11.33
CA LYS A 105 8.13 15.91 11.32
C LYS A 105 9.10 15.01 10.54
N LYS A 106 8.78 13.71 10.41
CA LYS A 106 9.63 12.66 9.83
C LYS A 106 9.12 12.12 8.49
N VAL A 107 7.84 12.36 8.17
CA VAL A 107 7.18 11.87 6.96
C VAL A 107 6.63 13.05 6.15
N ARG A 108 6.69 12.93 4.83
CA ARG A 108 6.07 13.82 3.86
C ARG A 108 5.20 12.99 2.94
N PHE A 109 3.98 13.44 2.69
CA PHE A 109 3.06 12.79 1.75
C PHE A 109 2.99 13.58 0.45
N GLU A 110 3.02 12.88 -0.67
CA GLU A 110 2.87 13.45 -2.01
C GLU A 110 1.88 12.59 -2.81
N LEU A 111 1.00 13.24 -3.58
CA LEU A 111 0.18 12.53 -4.55
C LEU A 111 0.97 12.32 -5.83
N SER A 112 0.86 11.13 -6.41
CA SER A 112 1.47 10.83 -7.70
C SER A 112 0.80 11.67 -8.80
N PRO A 113 1.54 12.56 -9.52
CA PRO A 113 0.94 13.44 -10.50
C PRO A 113 0.38 12.64 -11.67
N LYS A 114 -0.90 12.88 -12.01
CA LYS A 114 -1.46 12.42 -13.29
C LYS A 114 -1.03 13.40 -14.38
N PRO A 115 -0.32 12.95 -15.44
CA PRO A 115 0.00 13.85 -16.54
C PRO A 115 -1.29 14.39 -17.17
N SER A 116 -1.42 15.71 -17.24
CA SER A 116 -2.57 16.37 -17.86
C SER A 116 -2.68 16.00 -19.34
N LYS A 117 -3.88 16.13 -19.94
CA LYS A 117 -4.07 15.92 -21.39
C LYS A 117 -3.14 16.82 -22.21
N GLN A 118 -2.92 18.05 -21.76
CA GLN A 118 -2.01 19.01 -22.41
C GLN A 118 -0.54 18.60 -22.28
N ALA A 119 -0.10 18.07 -21.13
CA ALA A 119 1.26 17.59 -20.95
C ALA A 119 1.54 16.34 -21.80
N LYS A 120 0.55 15.47 -21.99
CA LYS A 120 0.62 14.32 -22.92
C LYS A 120 0.75 14.77 -24.38
N ALA A 121 -0.05 15.75 -24.80
CA ALA A 121 -0.02 16.30 -26.15
C ALA A 121 1.33 16.95 -26.46
N LYS A 122 1.90 17.73 -25.54
CA LYS A 122 3.23 18.34 -25.69
C LYS A 122 4.36 17.31 -25.84
N GLN A 123 4.20 16.10 -25.27
CA GLN A 123 5.17 15.01 -25.40
C GLN A 123 4.93 14.11 -26.62
N GLY A 124 3.95 14.43 -27.47
CA GLY A 124 3.60 13.61 -28.64
C GLY A 124 3.08 12.21 -28.32
N LYS A 125 2.79 11.92 -27.04
CA LYS A 125 2.38 10.60 -26.59
C LYS A 125 0.87 10.47 -26.57
N LYS A 126 0.34 9.66 -27.48
CA LYS A 126 -1.07 9.23 -27.46
C LYS A 126 -1.20 7.99 -26.56
N GLY A 127 -2.17 7.99 -25.62
CA GLY A 127 -2.48 6.85 -24.80
C GLY A 127 -1.96 6.91 -23.35
N PHE A 128 -1.71 5.75 -22.75
CA PHE A 128 -1.25 5.59 -21.36
C PHE A 128 0.22 5.99 -21.22
N VAL A 129 0.51 6.93 -20.33
CA VAL A 129 1.88 7.31 -19.98
C VAL A 129 2.16 6.81 -18.55
N PRO A 130 3.06 5.81 -18.38
CA PRO A 130 3.40 5.30 -17.05
C PRO A 130 4.11 6.39 -16.24
N VAL A 131 3.66 6.61 -15.03
CA VAL A 131 4.39 7.41 -14.03
C VAL A 131 5.37 6.46 -13.32
N LYS A 132 6.68 6.72 -13.41
CA LYS A 132 7.72 5.81 -12.89
C LYS A 132 7.48 5.35 -11.45
N ALA A 133 7.11 6.25 -10.55
CA ALA A 133 6.85 5.93 -9.16
C ALA A 133 5.62 5.01 -9.00
N ARG A 134 4.56 5.24 -9.77
CA ARG A 134 3.34 4.43 -9.73
C ARG A 134 3.57 3.02 -10.27
N TRP A 135 4.39 2.89 -11.32
CA TRP A 135 4.71 1.58 -11.87
C TRP A 135 5.36 0.63 -10.85
N VAL A 136 6.13 1.18 -9.90
CA VAL A 136 6.78 0.35 -8.86
C VAL A 136 5.74 -0.34 -7.98
N ILE A 137 4.73 0.37 -7.48
CA ILE A 137 3.68 -0.23 -6.64
C ILE A 137 2.76 -1.14 -7.46
N GLU A 138 2.43 -0.78 -8.70
CA GLU A 138 1.65 -1.62 -9.62
C GLU A 138 2.36 -2.95 -9.89
N ARG A 139 3.69 -2.93 -10.06
CA ARG A 139 4.52 -4.13 -10.18
C ARG A 139 4.45 -5.00 -8.93
N SER A 140 4.49 -4.40 -7.74
CA SER A 140 4.41 -5.12 -6.47
C SER A 140 3.05 -5.80 -6.29
N ASN A 141 1.96 -5.11 -6.68
CA ASN A 141 0.63 -5.70 -6.73
C ASN A 141 0.57 -6.87 -7.73
N ALA A 142 1.16 -6.73 -8.92
CA ALA A 142 1.23 -7.82 -9.90
C ALA A 142 2.04 -9.04 -9.39
N TRP A 143 3.04 -8.83 -8.54
CA TRP A 143 3.75 -9.93 -7.90
C TRP A 143 2.87 -10.70 -6.92
N MET A 144 2.02 -10.00 -6.16
CA MET A 144 1.03 -10.65 -5.29
C MET A 144 0.00 -11.45 -6.10
N GLU A 145 -0.48 -10.92 -7.22
CA GLU A 145 -1.46 -11.58 -8.09
C GLU A 145 -0.91 -12.88 -8.72
N ARG A 146 0.39 -12.94 -8.99
CA ARG A 146 1.04 -14.19 -9.45
C ARG A 146 1.10 -15.27 -8.37
N CYS A 147 0.89 -14.93 -7.12
CA CYS A 147 0.77 -15.90 -6.04
C CYS A 147 -0.68 -16.38 -5.96
N LYS A 148 -0.98 -17.57 -6.48
CA LYS A 148 -2.35 -18.14 -6.54
C LYS A 148 -3.08 -18.09 -5.20
N SER A 149 -2.36 -18.27 -4.09
CA SER A 149 -2.92 -18.21 -2.74
C SER A 149 -3.33 -16.79 -2.29
N LEU A 150 -2.96 -15.76 -3.06
CA LEU A 150 -3.31 -14.37 -2.80
C LEU A 150 -4.37 -13.81 -3.76
N THR A 151 -4.82 -14.55 -4.78
CA THR A 151 -5.87 -14.09 -5.72
C THR A 151 -7.20 -13.83 -5.03
N LYS A 152 -7.49 -14.60 -3.97
CA LYS A 152 -8.60 -14.39 -3.03
C LYS A 152 -8.07 -14.48 -1.61
N ASN A 153 -8.85 -14.02 -0.64
CA ASN A 153 -8.53 -14.26 0.76
C ASN A 153 -9.14 -15.59 1.22
N TYR A 154 -8.28 -16.54 1.51
CA TYR A 154 -8.62 -17.86 2.04
C TYR A 154 -8.46 -17.93 3.55
N GLU A 155 -7.90 -16.89 4.15
CA GLU A 155 -7.53 -16.89 5.56
C GLU A 155 -8.70 -16.51 6.46
N ARG A 156 -8.77 -17.15 7.63
CA ARG A 156 -9.83 -16.92 8.60
C ARG A 156 -9.68 -15.56 9.27
N THR A 157 -8.46 -15.14 9.58
CA THR A 157 -8.16 -13.90 10.30
C THR A 157 -7.34 -12.93 9.45
N LEU A 158 -7.41 -11.64 9.78
CA LEU A 158 -6.60 -10.60 9.13
C LEU A 158 -5.11 -10.79 9.41
N ALA A 159 -4.75 -11.30 10.61
CA ALA A 159 -3.37 -11.59 10.96
C ALA A 159 -2.78 -12.68 10.05
N ASN A 160 -3.51 -13.77 9.81
CA ASN A 160 -3.08 -14.83 8.90
C ASN A 160 -3.02 -14.33 7.45
N ALA A 161 -3.98 -13.49 7.02
CA ALA A 161 -3.97 -12.89 5.70
C ALA A 161 -2.73 -12.01 5.49
N LYS A 162 -2.36 -11.20 6.50
CA LYS A 162 -1.12 -10.42 6.50
C LYS A 162 0.11 -11.31 6.45
N ALA A 163 0.21 -12.30 7.34
CA ALA A 163 1.35 -13.23 7.37
C ALA A 163 1.56 -13.94 6.03
N LYS A 164 0.48 -14.36 5.37
CA LYS A 164 0.54 -14.98 4.05
C LYS A 164 1.03 -14.01 2.96
N MET A 165 0.62 -12.75 3.02
CA MET A 165 1.13 -11.70 2.14
C MET A 165 2.63 -11.49 2.36
N ASP A 166 3.06 -11.41 3.62
CA ASP A 166 4.47 -11.24 3.98
C ASP A 166 5.32 -12.43 3.49
N LEU A 167 4.84 -13.67 3.66
CA LEU A 167 5.51 -14.88 3.13
C LEU A 167 5.65 -14.86 1.60
N CYS A 168 4.67 -14.33 0.88
CA CYS A 168 4.77 -14.17 -0.57
C CYS A 168 5.94 -13.25 -0.95
N PHE A 169 6.09 -12.13 -0.25
CA PHE A 169 7.19 -11.21 -0.48
C PHE A 169 8.54 -11.74 -0.02
N VAL A 170 8.60 -12.43 1.13
CA VAL A 170 9.83 -13.11 1.58
C VAL A 170 10.30 -14.11 0.51
N ARG A 171 9.40 -14.95 -0.01
CA ARG A 171 9.74 -15.86 -1.13
C ARG A 171 10.29 -15.13 -2.35
N LEU A 172 9.68 -13.99 -2.70
CA LEU A 172 10.12 -13.17 -3.83
C LEU A 172 11.52 -12.59 -3.59
N MET A 173 11.78 -12.06 -2.38
CA MET A 173 13.07 -11.48 -2.02
C MET A 173 14.18 -12.55 -2.03
N ILE A 174 13.93 -13.73 -1.45
CA ILE A 174 14.88 -14.86 -1.47
C ILE A 174 15.22 -15.26 -2.91
N LYS A 175 14.21 -15.40 -3.79
CA LYS A 175 14.46 -15.72 -5.20
C LYS A 175 15.34 -14.68 -5.89
N ARG A 176 15.18 -13.40 -5.56
CA ARG A 176 16.00 -12.34 -6.14
C ARG A 176 17.42 -12.34 -5.60
N LEU A 177 17.60 -12.59 -4.30
CA LEU A 177 18.92 -12.74 -3.70
C LEU A 177 19.66 -13.94 -4.29
N ALA A 178 18.96 -15.07 -4.49
CA ALA A 178 19.55 -16.27 -5.08
C ALA A 178 19.85 -16.15 -6.60
N ALA A 179 19.26 -15.16 -7.28
CA ALA A 179 19.48 -14.94 -8.71
C ALA A 179 20.57 -13.89 -9.01
N VAL A 180 21.21 -13.34 -7.97
CA VAL A 180 22.39 -12.48 -8.15
C VAL A 180 23.59 -13.40 -8.43
N PRO A 181 24.26 -13.24 -9.60
CA PRO A 181 25.42 -14.05 -9.97
C PRO A 181 26.61 -13.80 -9.06
#